data_3c068a74dcec8b1a6abff59fdefed3d3
#
_entry.id   3c068a74dcec8b1a6abff59fdefed3d3
#
_cell.length_a   1.000
_cell.length_b   1.000
_cell.length_c   1.000
_cell.angle_alpha   90.00
_cell.angle_beta   90.00
_cell.angle_gamma   90.00
#
_symmetry.space_group_name_H-M   'P 1'
#
loop_
_entity.id
_entity.type
_entity.pdbx_description
1 polymer ?
#
loop_
_entity_poly.entity_id
_entity_poly.type
_entity_poly.pdbx_seq_one_letter_code
_entity_poly.pdbx_strand_id
1 'polypeptide(L)'
;MDFLRNMQKYLRGNIREYGMFIALFVIVTIFTITTDGIFISSRNLSNLLNQTGYIAVLGVGMTLVIVIRHIDLSVGFLSGFLGAIAAIALRFWEWPVWLVIPFVLVLGMFAGLLSGFLVAQMKIPAFVATLAGFLAYRGGILLLTESTGTIIISDPTYNAIGNGFIPDIPMGDFLPGLHKLTLLIGLIGIVLYVLGQISDRRKKQAYNFEVIPFDMFILKI
;
A
#
# COMPACT_ATOMS: atom_id res chain seq x y z
N MET A 1 8.56 -1.37 40.61
CA MET A 1 9.53 -0.35 40.14
C MET A 1 10.36 -0.79 38.91
N ASP A 2 10.62 -2.09 38.78
CA ASP A 2 11.46 -2.62 37.69
C ASP A 2 10.84 -2.49 36.28
N PHE A 3 9.53 -2.60 36.16
CA PHE A 3 8.82 -2.45 34.90
C PHE A 3 9.03 -1.06 34.27
N LEU A 4 8.79 0.01 35.02
CA LEU A 4 8.97 1.39 34.54
C LEU A 4 10.44 1.69 34.19
N ARG A 5 11.37 1.15 34.95
CA ARG A 5 12.81 1.31 34.71
C ARG A 5 13.26 0.54 33.46
N ASN A 6 12.72 -0.64 33.23
CA ASN A 6 12.96 -1.44 32.03
C ASN A 6 12.33 -0.79 30.80
N MET A 7 11.12 -0.28 30.91
CA MET A 7 10.45 0.47 29.85
C MET A 7 11.24 1.73 29.45
N GLN A 8 11.71 2.50 30.44
CA GLN A 8 12.51 3.71 30.18
C GLN A 8 13.85 3.36 29.50
N LYS A 9 14.51 2.28 29.92
CA LYS A 9 15.75 1.80 29.31
C LYS A 9 15.52 1.31 27.87
N TYR A 10 14.41 0.59 27.63
CA TYR A 10 14.04 0.10 26.31
C TYR A 10 13.70 1.25 25.36
N LEU A 11 12.91 2.22 25.80
CA LEU A 11 12.56 3.41 25.00
C LEU A 11 13.79 4.25 24.65
N ARG A 12 14.71 4.46 25.61
CA ARG A 12 15.96 5.19 25.35
C ARG A 12 16.89 4.48 24.40
N GLY A 13 16.96 3.13 24.46
CA GLY A 13 17.78 2.33 23.55
C GLY A 13 17.29 2.35 22.11
N ASN A 14 15.99 2.49 21.91
CA ASN A 14 15.33 2.39 20.61
C ASN A 14 14.70 3.71 20.12
N ILE A 15 15.17 4.86 20.63
CA ILE A 15 14.58 6.17 20.34
C ILE A 15 14.53 6.48 18.84
N ARG A 16 15.46 5.93 18.05
CA ARG A 16 15.45 6.06 16.58
C ARG A 16 14.25 5.36 15.93
N GLU A 17 13.84 4.22 16.47
CA GLU A 17 12.69 3.47 15.97
C GLU A 17 11.38 4.19 16.29
N TYR A 18 11.30 4.85 17.45
CA TYR A 18 10.11 5.61 17.86
C TYR A 18 10.04 7.02 17.26
N GLY A 19 11.13 7.56 16.74
CA GLY A 19 11.16 8.90 16.17
C GLY A 19 10.11 9.14 15.09
N MET A 20 9.88 8.13 14.24
CA MET A 20 8.86 8.17 13.18
C MET A 20 7.43 8.22 13.74
N PHE A 21 7.14 7.44 14.79
CA PHE A 21 5.83 7.43 15.45
C PHE A 21 5.56 8.72 16.20
N ILE A 22 6.59 9.28 16.87
CA ILE A 22 6.51 10.57 17.55
C ILE A 22 6.23 11.69 16.53
N ALA A 23 6.96 11.71 15.41
CA ALA A 23 6.74 12.67 14.34
C ALA A 23 5.32 12.55 13.76
N LEU A 24 4.84 11.33 13.50
CA LEU A 24 3.47 11.10 13.06
C LEU A 24 2.44 11.63 14.06
N PHE A 25 2.62 11.31 15.34
CA PHE A 25 1.71 11.78 16.40
C PHE A 25 1.68 13.31 16.49
N VAL A 26 2.84 13.96 16.43
CA VAL A 26 2.94 15.43 16.44
C VAL A 26 2.22 16.02 15.23
N ILE A 27 2.46 15.49 14.02
CA ILE A 27 1.81 15.96 12.79
C ILE A 27 0.29 15.80 12.89
N VAL A 28 -0.19 14.61 13.28
CA VAL A 28 -1.63 14.36 13.45
C VAL A 28 -2.25 15.31 14.46
N THR A 29 -1.56 15.57 15.58
CA THR A 29 -2.05 16.49 16.62
C THR A 29 -2.14 17.92 16.10
N ILE A 30 -1.09 18.41 15.42
CA ILE A 30 -1.08 19.77 14.84
C ILE A 30 -2.24 19.92 13.85
N PHE A 31 -2.39 19.00 12.90
CA PHE A 31 -3.47 19.08 11.91
C PHE A 31 -4.86 18.92 12.53
N THR A 32 -5.00 18.11 13.56
CA THR A 32 -6.28 17.99 14.29
C THR A 32 -6.69 19.30 14.94
N ILE A 33 -5.75 19.99 15.60
CA ILE A 33 -6.02 21.27 16.25
C ILE A 33 -6.29 22.37 15.20
N THR A 34 -5.47 22.44 14.14
CA THR A 34 -5.59 23.50 13.13
C THR A 34 -6.82 23.35 12.23
N THR A 35 -7.42 22.17 12.17
CA THR A 35 -8.63 21.89 11.37
C THR A 35 -9.87 21.67 12.23
N ASP A 36 -9.86 22.08 13.52
CA ASP A 36 -10.98 21.89 14.44
C ASP A 36 -11.52 20.46 14.48
N GLY A 37 -10.60 19.46 14.43
CA GLY A 37 -10.93 18.04 14.49
C GLY A 37 -11.34 17.40 13.14
N ILE A 38 -11.47 18.19 12.07
CA ILE A 38 -11.84 17.64 10.73
C ILE A 38 -10.80 16.62 10.26
N PHE A 39 -9.51 16.83 10.58
CA PHE A 39 -8.43 15.95 10.15
C PHE A 39 -8.63 14.49 10.58
N ILE A 40 -9.07 14.23 11.81
CA ILE A 40 -9.33 12.88 12.34
C ILE A 40 -10.77 12.41 12.15
N SER A 41 -11.61 13.18 11.46
CA SER A 41 -12.99 12.77 11.19
C SER A 41 -13.03 11.47 10.36
N SER A 42 -14.03 10.63 10.61
CA SER A 42 -14.21 9.35 9.88
C SER A 42 -14.26 9.54 8.37
N ARG A 43 -14.88 10.64 7.90
CA ARG A 43 -14.97 11.00 6.49
C ARG A 43 -13.59 11.28 5.90
N ASN A 44 -12.77 12.09 6.60
CA ASN A 44 -11.43 12.43 6.11
C ASN A 44 -10.50 11.22 6.13
N LEU A 45 -10.55 10.39 7.18
CA LEU A 45 -9.77 9.14 7.25
C LEU A 45 -10.16 8.17 6.12
N SER A 46 -11.46 8.01 5.84
CA SER A 46 -11.91 7.19 4.72
C SER A 46 -11.41 7.73 3.37
N ASN A 47 -11.46 9.06 3.17
CA ASN A 47 -10.94 9.69 1.96
C ASN A 47 -9.42 9.49 1.82
N LEU A 48 -8.66 9.65 2.89
CA LEU A 48 -7.21 9.41 2.88
C LEU A 48 -6.88 7.95 2.51
N LEU A 49 -7.59 6.98 3.10
CA LEU A 49 -7.39 5.57 2.77
C LEU A 49 -7.70 5.28 1.30
N ASN A 50 -8.81 5.82 0.77
CA ASN A 50 -9.18 5.65 -0.62
C ASN A 50 -8.16 6.30 -1.57
N GLN A 51 -7.70 7.52 -1.25
CA GLN A 51 -6.74 8.24 -2.09
C GLN A 51 -5.33 7.63 -2.05
N THR A 52 -4.93 7.01 -0.94
CA THR A 52 -3.59 6.45 -0.78
C THR A 52 -3.52 4.94 -0.98
N GLY A 53 -4.67 4.26 -1.03
CA GLY A 53 -4.75 2.80 -1.11
C GLY A 53 -3.99 2.23 -2.31
N TYR A 54 -4.10 2.84 -3.49
CA TYR A 54 -3.37 2.39 -4.67
C TYR A 54 -1.84 2.52 -4.49
N ILE A 55 -1.37 3.55 -3.77
CA ILE A 55 0.07 3.74 -3.46
C ILE A 55 0.57 2.60 -2.58
N ALA A 56 -0.25 2.16 -1.62
CA ALA A 56 0.09 1.02 -0.76
C ALA A 56 0.26 -0.27 -1.58
N VAL A 57 -0.63 -0.54 -2.54
CA VAL A 57 -0.54 -1.68 -3.45
C VAL A 57 0.73 -1.61 -4.31
N LEU A 58 1.03 -0.43 -4.88
CA LEU A 58 2.29 -0.21 -5.61
C LEU A 58 3.52 -0.41 -4.70
N GLY A 59 3.44 0.03 -3.44
CA GLY A 59 4.49 -0.12 -2.44
C GLY A 59 4.83 -1.59 -2.14
N VAL A 60 3.83 -2.48 -2.14
CA VAL A 60 4.06 -3.93 -2.01
C VAL A 60 4.93 -4.46 -3.16
N GLY A 61 4.60 -4.09 -4.41
CA GLY A 61 5.41 -4.44 -5.58
C GLY A 61 6.83 -3.86 -5.51
N MET A 62 6.94 -2.59 -5.11
CA MET A 62 8.23 -1.90 -4.95
C MET A 62 9.11 -2.54 -3.88
N THR A 63 8.53 -3.12 -2.83
CA THR A 63 9.30 -3.82 -1.80
C THR A 63 10.15 -4.93 -2.41
N LEU A 64 9.63 -5.69 -3.38
CA LEU A 64 10.39 -6.74 -4.06
C LEU A 64 11.59 -6.18 -4.84
N VAL A 65 11.41 -5.03 -5.49
CA VAL A 65 12.48 -4.34 -6.24
C VAL A 65 13.57 -3.83 -5.28
N ILE A 66 13.16 -3.27 -4.13
CA ILE A 66 14.09 -2.76 -3.10
C ILE A 66 14.88 -3.90 -2.46
N VAL A 67 14.26 -5.06 -2.20
CA VAL A 67 14.92 -6.23 -1.61
C VAL A 67 16.11 -6.69 -2.47
N ILE A 68 16.01 -6.62 -3.81
CA ILE A 68 17.11 -6.91 -4.73
C ILE A 68 18.04 -5.71 -4.96
N ARG A 69 17.93 -4.65 -4.12
CA ARG A 69 18.76 -3.43 -4.13
C ARG A 69 18.66 -2.61 -5.42
N HIS A 70 17.51 -2.65 -6.06
CA HIS A 70 17.20 -1.82 -7.22
C HIS A 70 16.18 -0.73 -6.85
N ILE A 71 16.16 0.32 -7.65
CA ILE A 71 15.17 1.40 -7.55
C ILE A 71 14.44 1.47 -8.88
N ASP A 72 13.10 1.39 -8.84
CA ASP A 72 12.25 1.57 -10.01
C ASP A 72 11.54 2.94 -9.93
N LEU A 73 11.96 3.86 -10.77
CA LEU A 73 11.35 5.19 -10.86
C LEU A 73 10.13 5.23 -11.80
N SER A 74 9.93 4.18 -12.60
CA SER A 74 8.89 4.16 -13.63
C SER A 74 7.51 3.79 -13.12
N VAL A 75 7.40 3.14 -11.95
CA VAL A 75 6.18 2.51 -11.43
C VAL A 75 4.97 3.46 -11.37
N GLY A 76 5.18 4.72 -10.98
CA GLY A 76 4.11 5.72 -10.89
C GLY A 76 3.52 6.06 -12.26
N PHE A 77 4.36 6.38 -13.25
CA PHE A 77 3.89 6.67 -14.60
C PHE A 77 3.46 5.42 -15.37
N LEU A 78 4.04 4.26 -15.08
CA LEU A 78 3.56 2.99 -15.63
C LEU A 78 2.11 2.72 -15.17
N SER A 79 1.81 2.90 -13.90
CA SER A 79 0.43 2.73 -13.40
C SER A 79 -0.54 3.70 -14.06
N GLY A 80 -0.16 4.97 -14.22
CA GLY A 80 -0.95 5.98 -14.94
C GLY A 80 -1.13 5.65 -16.41
N PHE A 81 -0.09 5.17 -17.10
CA PHE A 81 -0.13 4.77 -18.50
C PHE A 81 -1.08 3.58 -18.72
N LEU A 82 -0.98 2.56 -17.86
CA LEU A 82 -1.89 1.41 -17.89
C LEU A 82 -3.33 1.82 -17.57
N GLY A 83 -3.51 2.76 -16.64
CA GLY A 83 -4.81 3.34 -16.34
C GLY A 83 -5.42 4.09 -17.54
N ALA A 84 -4.62 4.87 -18.28
CA ALA A 84 -5.07 5.53 -19.51
C ALA A 84 -5.46 4.53 -20.60
N ILE A 85 -4.69 3.45 -20.77
CA ILE A 85 -5.05 2.36 -21.71
C ILE A 85 -6.35 1.68 -21.28
N ALA A 86 -6.52 1.40 -19.99
CA ALA A 86 -7.76 0.81 -19.46
C ALA A 86 -8.97 1.73 -19.75
N ALA A 87 -8.81 3.03 -19.51
CA ALA A 87 -9.86 4.01 -19.76
C ALA A 87 -10.25 4.09 -21.26
N ILE A 88 -9.27 4.04 -22.16
CA ILE A 88 -9.49 4.00 -23.59
C ILE A 88 -10.20 2.71 -23.99
N ALA A 89 -9.74 1.57 -23.50
CA ALA A 89 -10.35 0.27 -23.81
C ALA A 89 -11.82 0.19 -23.36
N LEU A 90 -12.13 0.71 -22.18
CA LEU A 90 -13.51 0.74 -21.66
C LEU A 90 -14.37 1.75 -22.42
N ARG A 91 -13.85 2.93 -22.74
CA ARG A 91 -14.65 4.05 -23.25
C ARG A 91 -14.78 4.08 -24.77
N PHE A 92 -13.69 3.78 -25.48
CA PHE A 92 -13.64 3.92 -26.95
C PHE A 92 -13.67 2.58 -27.68
N TRP A 93 -13.08 1.52 -27.10
CA TRP A 93 -13.14 0.17 -27.68
C TRP A 93 -14.34 -0.63 -27.17
N GLU A 94 -15.03 -0.09 -26.16
CA GLU A 94 -16.21 -0.72 -25.54
C GLU A 94 -15.96 -2.15 -25.03
N TRP A 95 -14.71 -2.40 -24.62
CA TRP A 95 -14.35 -3.72 -24.09
C TRP A 95 -14.97 -3.92 -22.71
N PRO A 96 -15.42 -5.14 -22.41
CA PRO A 96 -15.95 -5.45 -21.09
C PRO A 96 -14.84 -5.46 -20.03
N VAL A 97 -15.17 -5.10 -18.79
CA VAL A 97 -14.22 -4.99 -17.67
C VAL A 97 -13.40 -6.27 -17.47
N TRP A 98 -14.03 -7.43 -17.60
CA TRP A 98 -13.36 -8.73 -17.43
C TRP A 98 -12.25 -8.99 -18.47
N LEU A 99 -12.26 -8.33 -19.61
CA LEU A 99 -11.22 -8.40 -20.63
C LEU A 99 -10.16 -7.31 -20.41
N VAL A 100 -10.58 -6.10 -20.03
CA VAL A 100 -9.67 -4.96 -19.83
C VAL A 100 -8.70 -5.24 -18.66
N ILE A 101 -9.16 -5.80 -17.55
CA ILE A 101 -8.29 -6.08 -16.41
C ILE A 101 -7.15 -7.04 -16.76
N PRO A 102 -7.38 -8.25 -17.29
CA PRO A 102 -6.28 -9.12 -17.70
C PRO A 102 -5.37 -8.48 -18.75
N PHE A 103 -5.93 -7.74 -19.68
CA PHE A 103 -5.18 -7.05 -20.73
C PHE A 103 -4.15 -6.07 -20.14
N VAL A 104 -4.56 -5.17 -19.24
CA VAL A 104 -3.62 -4.22 -18.63
C VAL A 104 -2.63 -4.89 -17.69
N LEU A 105 -3.01 -6.01 -17.03
CA LEU A 105 -2.07 -6.82 -16.24
C LEU A 105 -0.98 -7.44 -17.13
N VAL A 106 -1.35 -7.98 -18.28
CA VAL A 106 -0.39 -8.52 -19.25
C VAL A 106 0.54 -7.41 -19.76
N LEU A 107 0.01 -6.22 -20.10
CA LEU A 107 0.84 -5.08 -20.49
C LEU A 107 1.80 -4.66 -19.37
N GLY A 108 1.34 -4.64 -18.12
CA GLY A 108 2.20 -4.35 -16.98
C GLY A 108 3.32 -5.39 -16.79
N MET A 109 3.01 -6.67 -16.98
CA MET A 109 4.02 -7.74 -16.99
C MET A 109 5.05 -7.54 -18.10
N PHE A 110 4.63 -7.19 -19.32
CA PHE A 110 5.54 -6.88 -20.41
C PHE A 110 6.45 -5.68 -20.11
N ALA A 111 5.90 -4.62 -19.52
CA ALA A 111 6.67 -3.46 -19.10
C ALA A 111 7.73 -3.83 -18.05
N GLY A 112 7.34 -4.65 -17.06
CA GLY A 112 8.25 -5.17 -16.04
C GLY A 112 9.32 -6.10 -16.62
N LEU A 113 8.96 -6.99 -17.55
CA LEU A 113 9.92 -7.86 -18.25
C LEU A 113 10.92 -7.05 -19.06
N LEU A 114 10.47 -5.99 -19.76
CA LEU A 114 11.35 -5.11 -20.51
C LEU A 114 12.36 -4.42 -19.59
N SER A 115 11.92 -3.83 -18.49
CA SER A 115 12.80 -3.19 -17.51
C SER A 115 13.76 -4.22 -16.89
N GLY A 116 13.26 -5.40 -16.53
CA GLY A 116 14.07 -6.50 -16.00
C GLY A 116 15.12 -7.01 -16.99
N PHE A 117 14.76 -7.13 -18.27
CA PHE A 117 15.69 -7.50 -19.34
C PHE A 117 16.83 -6.48 -19.51
N LEU A 118 16.49 -5.19 -19.55
CA LEU A 118 17.48 -4.11 -19.66
C LEU A 118 18.48 -4.16 -18.49
N VAL A 119 17.99 -4.40 -17.27
CA VAL A 119 18.84 -4.42 -16.08
C VAL A 119 19.61 -5.73 -15.96
N ALA A 120 18.96 -6.88 -16.13
CA ALA A 120 19.58 -8.18 -15.86
C ALA A 120 20.48 -8.66 -17.00
N GLN A 121 20.03 -8.52 -18.26
CA GLN A 121 20.74 -9.05 -19.43
C GLN A 121 21.65 -8.00 -20.06
N MET A 122 21.17 -6.78 -20.25
CA MET A 122 21.96 -5.71 -20.86
C MET A 122 22.88 -5.00 -19.85
N LYS A 123 22.79 -5.34 -18.54
CA LYS A 123 23.59 -4.76 -17.45
C LYS A 123 23.47 -3.23 -17.34
N ILE A 124 22.36 -2.67 -17.80
CA ILE A 124 22.07 -1.25 -17.61
C ILE A 124 21.75 -1.01 -16.14
N PRO A 125 22.30 0.02 -15.49
CA PRO A 125 21.92 0.35 -14.11
C PRO A 125 20.41 0.54 -13.98
N ALA A 126 19.80 -0.07 -12.96
CA ALA A 126 18.33 -0.06 -12.79
C ALA A 126 17.74 1.35 -12.79
N PHE A 127 18.41 2.29 -12.11
CA PHE A 127 18.05 3.70 -12.10
C PHE A 127 17.93 4.29 -13.53
N VAL A 128 18.89 3.98 -14.42
CA VAL A 128 18.90 4.52 -15.81
C VAL A 128 17.76 3.90 -16.63
N ALA A 129 17.61 2.57 -16.55
CA ALA A 129 16.56 1.84 -17.27
C ALA A 129 15.17 2.33 -16.86
N THR A 130 14.93 2.46 -15.54
CA THR A 130 13.63 2.88 -15.03
C THR A 130 13.35 4.37 -15.20
N LEU A 131 14.39 5.23 -15.23
CA LEU A 131 14.22 6.64 -15.60
C LEU A 131 13.81 6.79 -17.08
N ALA A 132 14.38 5.99 -17.96
CA ALA A 132 13.93 5.95 -19.36
C ALA A 132 12.47 5.49 -19.46
N GLY A 133 12.08 4.46 -18.71
CA GLY A 133 10.69 4.01 -18.59
C GLY A 133 9.75 5.10 -18.06
N PHE A 134 10.16 5.82 -17.02
CA PHE A 134 9.44 6.97 -16.47
C PHE A 134 9.10 8.01 -17.55
N LEU A 135 10.09 8.41 -18.36
CA LEU A 135 9.89 9.38 -19.44
C LEU A 135 9.03 8.81 -20.56
N ALA A 136 9.25 7.56 -20.94
CA ALA A 136 8.48 6.88 -21.99
C ALA A 136 7.00 6.75 -21.61
N TYR A 137 6.68 6.28 -20.41
CA TYR A 137 5.29 6.14 -19.94
C TYR A 137 4.61 7.51 -19.76
N ARG A 138 5.34 8.51 -19.26
CA ARG A 138 4.84 9.88 -19.17
C ARG A 138 4.49 10.44 -20.55
N GLY A 139 5.39 10.29 -21.51
CA GLY A 139 5.13 10.69 -22.90
C GLY A 139 3.96 9.91 -23.52
N GLY A 140 3.89 8.59 -23.22
CA GLY A 140 2.80 7.74 -23.67
C GLY A 140 1.43 8.20 -23.15
N ILE A 141 1.33 8.59 -21.86
CA ILE A 141 0.08 9.17 -21.31
C ILE A 141 -0.32 10.41 -22.11
N LEU A 142 0.61 11.35 -22.33
CA LEU A 142 0.33 12.59 -23.06
C LEU A 142 -0.16 12.32 -24.48
N LEU A 143 0.48 11.41 -25.20
CA LEU A 143 0.06 11.01 -26.55
C LEU A 143 -1.33 10.36 -26.56
N LEU A 144 -1.60 9.46 -25.62
CA LEU A 144 -2.89 8.76 -25.52
C LEU A 144 -4.05 9.70 -25.18
N THR A 145 -3.77 10.78 -24.44
CA THR A 145 -4.81 11.72 -23.97
C THR A 145 -4.84 13.03 -24.72
N GLU A 146 -3.96 13.22 -25.72
CA GLU A 146 -3.85 14.47 -26.48
C GLU A 146 -5.19 14.90 -27.12
N SER A 147 -5.88 13.98 -27.75
CA SER A 147 -7.15 14.26 -28.44
C SER A 147 -8.39 14.14 -27.54
N THR A 148 -8.29 13.44 -26.43
CA THR A 148 -9.44 13.09 -25.59
C THR A 148 -9.52 13.91 -24.29
N GLY A 149 -8.37 14.45 -23.84
CA GLY A 149 -8.27 15.11 -22.55
C GLY A 149 -8.59 14.13 -21.38
N THR A 150 -9.44 14.57 -20.46
CA THR A 150 -9.88 13.72 -19.33
C THR A 150 -10.90 12.68 -19.79
N ILE A 151 -10.57 11.40 -19.64
CA ILE A 151 -11.45 10.28 -19.99
C ILE A 151 -12.27 9.89 -18.76
N ILE A 152 -13.59 10.03 -18.84
CA ILE A 152 -14.51 9.64 -17.78
C ILE A 152 -14.97 8.20 -18.03
N ILE A 153 -14.69 7.30 -17.06
CA ILE A 153 -15.15 5.92 -17.10
C ILE A 153 -16.49 5.84 -16.39
N SER A 154 -17.53 5.51 -17.13
CA SER A 154 -18.91 5.42 -16.64
C SER A 154 -19.29 4.00 -16.19
N ASP A 155 -18.44 2.99 -16.40
CA ASP A 155 -18.75 1.61 -16.05
C ASP A 155 -18.80 1.43 -14.52
N PRO A 156 -19.94 1.02 -13.96
CA PRO A 156 -20.12 0.90 -12.52
C PRO A 156 -19.28 -0.22 -11.91
N THR A 157 -19.02 -1.30 -12.66
CA THR A 157 -18.22 -2.44 -12.20
C THR A 157 -16.76 -2.05 -12.04
N TYR A 158 -16.22 -1.34 -13.05
CA TYR A 158 -14.84 -0.85 -12.98
C TYR A 158 -14.65 0.19 -11.86
N ASN A 159 -15.60 1.13 -11.75
CA ASN A 159 -15.58 2.14 -10.69
C ASN A 159 -15.71 1.52 -9.30
N ALA A 160 -16.46 0.43 -9.15
CA ALA A 160 -16.60 -0.26 -7.87
C ALA A 160 -15.30 -0.94 -7.41
N ILE A 161 -14.42 -1.35 -8.34
CA ILE A 161 -13.11 -1.93 -7.99
C ILE A 161 -12.21 -0.90 -7.30
N GLY A 162 -12.22 0.35 -7.77
CA GLY A 162 -11.38 1.42 -7.20
C GLY A 162 -12.01 2.23 -6.08
N ASN A 163 -13.33 2.47 -6.16
CA ASN A 163 -14.05 3.38 -5.26
C ASN A 163 -15.23 2.71 -4.54
N GLY A 164 -15.49 1.43 -4.82
CA GLY A 164 -16.60 0.71 -4.21
C GLY A 164 -16.30 0.27 -2.79
N PHE A 165 -17.36 -0.01 -2.05
CA PHE A 165 -17.29 -0.62 -0.74
C PHE A 165 -17.69 -2.08 -0.83
N ILE A 166 -16.94 -2.95 -0.15
CA ILE A 166 -17.32 -4.34 0.00
C ILE A 166 -18.59 -4.38 0.88
N PRO A 167 -19.70 -5.02 0.44
CA PRO A 167 -20.90 -5.08 1.25
C PRO A 167 -20.65 -5.82 2.56
N ASP A 168 -21.30 -5.38 3.63
CA ASP A 168 -21.17 -6.01 4.95
C ASP A 168 -21.88 -7.37 4.98
N ILE A 169 -21.46 -8.23 5.92
CA ILE A 169 -22.08 -9.52 6.15
C ILE A 169 -23.44 -9.32 6.84
N PRO A 170 -24.55 -9.90 6.31
CA PRO A 170 -25.89 -9.78 6.90
C PRO A 170 -25.99 -10.62 8.18
N MET A 171 -25.49 -10.10 9.31
CA MET A 171 -25.55 -10.73 10.63
C MET A 171 -26.60 -10.09 11.57
N GLY A 172 -27.67 -9.53 11.03
CA GLY A 172 -28.72 -8.86 11.83
C GLY A 172 -28.18 -7.65 12.61
N ASP A 173 -28.84 -7.31 13.72
CA ASP A 173 -28.51 -6.14 14.57
C ASP A 173 -27.30 -6.35 15.50
N PHE A 174 -26.48 -7.36 15.27
CA PHE A 174 -25.25 -7.54 16.02
C PHE A 174 -24.24 -6.45 15.66
N LEU A 175 -23.88 -5.58 16.60
CA LEU A 175 -23.00 -4.41 16.45
C LEU A 175 -23.52 -3.41 15.40
N PRO A 176 -24.64 -2.72 15.67
CA PRO A 176 -25.21 -1.73 14.74
C PRO A 176 -24.21 -0.59 14.50
N GLY A 177 -24.10 -0.17 13.25
CA GLY A 177 -23.20 0.94 12.83
C GLY A 177 -21.73 0.56 12.62
N LEU A 178 -21.34 -0.69 12.86
CA LEU A 178 -19.98 -1.18 12.57
C LEU A 178 -19.98 -2.15 11.39
N HIS A 179 -18.99 -1.99 10.50
CA HIS A 179 -18.81 -2.88 9.36
C HIS A 179 -18.20 -4.21 9.82
N LYS A 180 -19.02 -5.25 9.91
CA LYS A 180 -18.68 -6.55 10.54
C LYS A 180 -17.57 -7.28 9.79
N LEU A 181 -17.58 -7.21 8.46
CA LEU A 181 -16.52 -7.81 7.63
C LEU A 181 -15.15 -7.16 7.92
N THR A 182 -15.11 -5.85 8.06
CA THR A 182 -13.87 -5.14 8.41
C THR A 182 -13.36 -5.53 9.78
N LEU A 183 -14.27 -5.65 10.77
CA LEU A 183 -13.90 -6.13 12.11
C LEU A 183 -13.36 -7.56 12.08
N LEU A 184 -14.00 -8.45 11.32
CA LEU A 184 -13.57 -9.84 11.17
C LEU A 184 -12.16 -9.92 10.56
N ILE A 185 -11.93 -9.21 9.45
CA ILE A 185 -10.62 -9.17 8.78
C ILE A 185 -9.56 -8.56 9.69
N GLY A 186 -9.90 -7.46 10.39
CA GLY A 186 -9.01 -6.82 11.36
C GLY A 186 -8.64 -7.76 12.49
N LEU A 187 -9.61 -8.49 13.06
CA LEU A 187 -9.37 -9.47 14.11
C LEU A 187 -8.48 -10.62 13.62
N ILE A 188 -8.76 -11.17 12.44
CA ILE A 188 -7.94 -12.20 11.81
C ILE A 188 -6.50 -11.68 11.61
N GLY A 189 -6.34 -10.46 11.11
CA GLY A 189 -5.03 -9.83 10.92
C GLY A 189 -4.25 -9.71 12.23
N ILE A 190 -4.89 -9.25 13.30
CA ILE A 190 -4.28 -9.14 14.63
C ILE A 190 -3.88 -10.54 15.15
N VAL A 191 -4.76 -11.53 15.03
CA VAL A 191 -4.47 -12.91 15.47
C VAL A 191 -3.27 -13.48 14.71
N LEU A 192 -3.24 -13.33 13.39
CA LEU A 192 -2.12 -13.81 12.57
C LEU A 192 -0.81 -13.10 12.91
N TYR A 193 -0.86 -11.79 13.16
CA TYR A 193 0.30 -11.02 13.58
C TYR A 193 0.84 -11.51 14.93
N VAL A 194 -0.02 -11.66 15.92
CA VAL A 194 0.34 -12.17 17.26
C VAL A 194 0.91 -13.57 17.19
N LEU A 195 0.27 -14.48 16.43
CA LEU A 195 0.79 -15.83 16.22
C LEU A 195 2.16 -15.83 15.52
N GLY A 196 2.37 -14.96 14.54
CA GLY A 196 3.65 -14.76 13.88
C GLY A 196 4.73 -14.34 14.90
N GLN A 197 4.47 -13.33 15.72
CA GLN A 197 5.40 -12.85 16.75
C GLN A 197 5.73 -13.93 17.79
N ILE A 198 4.74 -14.71 18.22
CA ILE A 198 4.94 -15.84 19.15
C ILE A 198 5.79 -16.94 18.49
N SER A 199 5.52 -17.26 17.22
CA SER A 199 6.28 -18.26 16.47
C SER A 199 7.74 -17.84 16.34
N ASP A 200 8.00 -16.59 15.97
CA ASP A 200 9.36 -16.04 15.84
C ASP A 200 10.09 -16.04 17.18
N ARG A 201 9.41 -15.71 18.27
CA ARG A 201 9.98 -15.79 19.61
C ARG A 201 10.37 -17.22 19.98
N ARG A 202 9.51 -18.20 19.70
CA ARG A 202 9.79 -19.63 19.96
C ARG A 202 11.00 -20.12 19.14
N LYS A 203 11.09 -19.72 17.85
CA LYS A 203 12.24 -20.04 17.02
C LYS A 203 13.53 -19.46 17.58
N LYS A 204 13.55 -18.18 17.97
CA LYS A 204 14.70 -17.53 18.57
C LYS A 204 15.14 -18.25 19.86
N GLN A 205 14.21 -18.63 20.71
CA GLN A 205 14.51 -19.42 21.93
C GLN A 205 15.10 -20.80 21.61
N ALA A 206 14.53 -21.49 20.61
CA ALA A 206 15.01 -22.82 20.20
C ALA A 206 16.46 -22.80 19.65
N TYR A 207 16.87 -21.68 19.05
CA TYR A 207 18.23 -21.47 18.53
C TYR A 207 19.15 -20.72 19.51
N ASN A 208 18.76 -20.60 20.80
CA ASN A 208 19.51 -19.89 21.84
C ASN A 208 19.87 -18.42 21.51
N PHE A 209 19.05 -17.75 20.72
CA PHE A 209 19.17 -16.30 20.53
C PHE A 209 18.61 -15.55 21.75
N GLU A 210 19.19 -14.40 22.06
CA GLU A 210 18.64 -13.50 23.07
C GLU A 210 17.22 -13.06 22.68
N VAL A 211 16.27 -13.27 23.59
CA VAL A 211 14.88 -12.83 23.43
C VAL A 211 14.54 -11.76 24.46
N ILE A 212 13.75 -10.78 24.03
CA ILE A 212 13.26 -9.72 24.89
C ILE A 212 12.45 -10.34 26.04
N PRO A 213 12.55 -9.85 27.30
CA PRO A 213 11.71 -10.28 28.41
C PRO A 213 10.22 -10.28 28.05
N PHE A 214 9.45 -11.19 28.68
CA PHE A 214 8.05 -11.42 28.29
C PHE A 214 7.15 -10.18 28.47
N ASP A 215 7.37 -9.42 29.52
CA ASP A 215 6.71 -8.15 29.80
C ASP A 215 6.94 -7.11 28.67
N MET A 216 8.17 -7.02 28.19
CA MET A 216 8.55 -6.14 27.06
C MET A 216 8.09 -6.68 25.70
N PHE A 217 7.94 -8.01 25.58
CA PHE A 217 7.40 -8.63 24.39
C PHE A 217 5.91 -8.29 24.19
N ILE A 218 5.13 -8.26 25.27
CA ILE A 218 3.72 -7.84 25.24
C ILE A 218 3.59 -6.37 24.79
N LEU A 219 4.51 -5.49 25.23
CA LEU A 219 4.52 -4.08 24.80
C LEU A 219 4.92 -3.88 23.33
N LYS A 220 5.58 -4.87 22.73
CA LYS A 220 6.00 -4.82 21.33
C LYS A 220 4.88 -5.29 20.38
N ILE A 221 3.96 -6.12 20.85
CA ILE A 221 2.77 -6.59 20.11
C ILE A 221 1.70 -5.52 20.10
#